data_e10a4ded003752e375d67dd6fab4e6b6
#
_entry.id   e10a4ded003752e375d67dd6fab4e6b6
#
_cell.length_a   1.000
_cell.length_b   1.000
_cell.length_c   1.000
_cell.angle_alpha   90.00
_cell.angle_beta   90.00
_cell.angle_gamma   90.00
#
_symmetry.space_group_name_H-M   'P 1'
#
loop_
_entity.id
_entity.type
_entity.pdbx_description
1 polymer ?
#
loop_
_entity_poly.entity_id
_entity_poly.type
_entity_poly.pdbx_seq_one_letter_code
_entity_poly.pdbx_strand_id
1 'polypeptide(L)'
;GLHVKIKGYNIYMSGPSGTGKTTYAKASAERLAATEPVPMDWCYVYNFQNPRSPMALCFAAGIGKQFRDDMSELVQILKTELQKAFRTEDYEKKKTQLLRSFDGKRDQLMDEMSEAAAAHDFQVKSTNSGIYFMPVVDGNTIDEEAYDALPEDVKDAIEKKSEIVQEKAAALMRDIREIDRESRQCVEQLDYKVGMFAIGHHIAAVQEKYQEYEKVVAYLNAVQEDALENISEFIDDEDDSEESLASLLPMLSKKQPEDVTLKYKVNLIADNSETKGAPVIVNFNPTYYNLVGEVEYDNEFGNLTTDFMKIKGGLFHKANGGYLIVQAQDILSAPQAWDAVRRVIKTKEINMDALREQLGAVVAPTLKPEPIPAN
;
A
#
# COMPACT_ATOMS: atom_id res chain seq x y z
N GLY A 1 44.18 -13.02 -14.92
CA GLY A 1 43.27 -11.92 -14.61
C GLY A 1 42.04 -12.38 -13.81
N LEU A 2 41.28 -13.35 -14.34
CA LEU A 2 40.01 -13.81 -13.75
C LEU A 2 40.13 -14.43 -12.31
N HIS A 3 41.30 -14.91 -11.93
CA HIS A 3 41.54 -15.44 -10.57
C HIS A 3 41.94 -14.37 -9.54
N VAL A 4 41.99 -13.11 -9.93
CA VAL A 4 42.36 -12.00 -9.05
C VAL A 4 41.15 -11.54 -8.28
N LYS A 5 41.08 -11.90 -6.98
CA LYS A 5 39.96 -11.54 -6.07
C LYS A 5 40.21 -10.22 -5.34
N ILE A 6 40.61 -9.18 -6.06
CA ILE A 6 40.78 -7.82 -5.51
C ILE A 6 39.48 -7.04 -5.74
N LYS A 7 38.94 -6.41 -4.71
CA LYS A 7 37.73 -5.57 -4.84
C LYS A 7 37.92 -4.49 -5.89
N GLY A 8 36.97 -4.40 -6.84
CA GLY A 8 37.01 -3.41 -7.92
C GLY A 8 37.91 -3.79 -9.10
N TYR A 9 38.41 -5.03 -9.17
CA TYR A 9 39.21 -5.50 -10.27
C TYR A 9 38.33 -5.76 -11.51
N ASN A 10 38.54 -4.99 -12.57
CA ASN A 10 37.86 -5.14 -13.85
C ASN A 10 38.86 -5.45 -14.93
N ILE A 11 38.52 -6.26 -15.92
CA ILE A 11 39.42 -6.69 -17.00
C ILE A 11 39.07 -5.95 -18.25
N TYR A 12 40.08 -5.28 -18.83
CA TYR A 12 39.99 -4.64 -20.13
C TYR A 12 40.83 -5.42 -21.15
N MET A 13 40.18 -5.87 -22.23
CA MET A 13 40.85 -6.59 -23.34
C MET A 13 40.93 -5.70 -24.57
N SER A 14 42.15 -5.38 -25.01
CA SER A 14 42.41 -4.59 -26.21
C SER A 14 42.99 -5.45 -27.34
N GLY A 15 42.80 -5.03 -28.58
CA GLY A 15 43.33 -5.67 -29.79
C GLY A 15 42.46 -5.39 -31.02
N PRO A 16 42.91 -5.76 -32.23
CA PRO A 16 42.19 -5.52 -33.48
C PRO A 16 40.77 -6.10 -33.47
N SER A 17 39.86 -5.51 -34.26
CA SER A 17 38.52 -6.05 -34.43
C SER A 17 38.56 -7.44 -35.09
N GLY A 18 37.60 -8.33 -34.79
CA GLY A 18 37.53 -9.67 -35.38
C GLY A 18 38.50 -10.73 -34.82
N THR A 19 39.30 -10.40 -33.79
CA THR A 19 40.29 -11.35 -33.21
C THR A 19 39.66 -12.31 -32.14
N GLY A 20 38.34 -12.39 -32.03
CA GLY A 20 37.67 -13.31 -31.12
C GLY A 20 37.71 -12.92 -29.63
N LYS A 21 38.03 -11.64 -29.29
CA LYS A 21 38.13 -11.18 -27.90
C LYS A 21 36.89 -11.48 -27.05
N THR A 22 35.70 -11.13 -27.56
CA THR A 22 34.43 -11.40 -26.85
C THR A 22 34.16 -12.88 -26.63
N THR A 23 34.44 -13.70 -27.67
CA THR A 23 34.28 -15.17 -27.57
C THR A 23 35.24 -15.75 -26.55
N TYR A 24 36.49 -15.31 -26.54
CA TYR A 24 37.49 -15.75 -25.56
C TYR A 24 37.14 -15.30 -24.14
N ALA A 25 36.72 -14.04 -23.97
CA ALA A 25 36.32 -13.52 -22.69
C ALA A 25 35.09 -14.31 -22.12
N LYS A 26 34.08 -14.54 -22.96
CA LYS A 26 32.89 -15.31 -22.60
C LYS A 26 33.29 -16.75 -22.19
N ALA A 27 33.98 -17.49 -23.02
CA ALA A 27 34.39 -18.88 -22.73
C ALA A 27 35.27 -18.98 -21.46
N SER A 28 36.12 -17.97 -21.21
CA SER A 28 36.95 -17.94 -20.01
C SER A 28 36.15 -17.62 -18.75
N ALA A 29 35.19 -16.69 -18.83
CA ALA A 29 34.29 -16.36 -17.75
C ALA A 29 33.35 -17.54 -17.42
N GLU A 30 32.74 -18.18 -18.43
CA GLU A 30 31.87 -19.34 -18.25
C GLU A 30 32.56 -20.51 -17.54
N ARG A 31 33.84 -20.75 -17.88
CA ARG A 31 34.63 -21.80 -17.25
C ARG A 31 34.86 -21.54 -15.76
N LEU A 32 35.10 -20.29 -15.38
CA LEU A 32 35.29 -19.93 -13.98
C LEU A 32 33.96 -19.86 -13.25
N ALA A 33 32.96 -19.24 -13.86
CA ALA A 33 31.62 -19.09 -13.34
C ALA A 33 30.97 -20.44 -12.96
N ALA A 34 31.23 -21.50 -13.72
CA ALA A 34 30.76 -22.84 -13.40
C ALA A 34 31.28 -23.39 -12.06
N THR A 35 32.37 -22.84 -11.52
CA THR A 35 32.95 -23.22 -10.22
C THR A 35 32.58 -22.28 -9.07
N GLU A 36 31.91 -21.18 -9.38
CA GLU A 36 31.46 -20.19 -8.41
C GLU A 36 30.06 -20.46 -7.90
N PRO A 37 29.72 -20.00 -6.68
CA PRO A 37 28.37 -20.21 -6.14
C PRO A 37 27.32 -19.47 -6.97
N VAL A 38 26.10 -20.03 -7.00
CA VAL A 38 24.94 -19.33 -7.58
C VAL A 38 24.61 -18.09 -6.75
N PRO A 39 24.42 -16.91 -7.37
CA PRO A 39 24.08 -15.71 -6.63
C PRO A 39 22.68 -15.75 -6.01
N MET A 40 22.44 -14.78 -5.14
CA MET A 40 21.16 -14.58 -4.46
C MET A 40 20.09 -14.07 -5.42
N ASP A 41 18.83 -14.44 -5.18
CA ASP A 41 17.67 -13.82 -5.81
C ASP A 41 17.36 -12.47 -5.15
N TRP A 42 16.78 -11.56 -5.94
CA TRP A 42 16.36 -10.25 -5.47
C TRP A 42 14.93 -9.94 -5.89
N CYS A 43 14.14 -9.47 -4.93
CA CYS A 43 12.75 -9.06 -5.14
C CYS A 43 12.55 -7.65 -4.63
N TYR A 44 11.62 -6.91 -5.25
CA TYR A 44 11.02 -5.73 -4.66
C TYR A 44 9.62 -6.04 -4.16
N VAL A 45 9.29 -5.50 -2.99
CA VAL A 45 7.97 -5.55 -2.38
C VAL A 45 7.52 -4.15 -1.98
N TYR A 46 6.21 -4.01 -1.80
CA TYR A 46 5.62 -2.76 -1.34
C TYR A 46 6.14 -2.38 0.06
N ASN A 47 6.38 -1.09 0.25
CA ASN A 47 6.80 -0.55 1.54
C ASN A 47 5.62 0.22 2.16
N PHE A 48 4.97 -0.38 3.15
CA PHE A 48 3.80 0.19 3.82
C PHE A 48 4.11 1.48 4.58
N GLN A 49 5.36 1.69 5.01
CA GLN A 49 5.78 2.93 5.67
C GLN A 49 6.09 4.05 4.67
N ASN A 50 6.63 3.70 3.50
CA ASN A 50 6.97 4.65 2.45
C ASN A 50 6.73 4.05 1.06
N PRO A 51 5.51 4.18 0.50
CA PRO A 51 5.14 3.61 -0.79
C PRO A 51 6.04 4.00 -1.96
N ARG A 52 6.71 5.16 -1.86
CA ARG A 52 7.63 5.65 -2.89
C ARG A 52 8.99 4.95 -2.87
N SER A 53 9.29 4.18 -1.82
CA SER A 53 10.56 3.48 -1.64
C SER A 53 10.34 1.98 -1.45
N PRO A 54 10.05 1.22 -2.52
CA PRO A 54 9.92 -0.24 -2.47
C PRO A 54 11.12 -0.90 -1.80
N MET A 55 10.84 -1.91 -0.95
CA MET A 55 11.88 -2.63 -0.20
C MET A 55 12.52 -3.72 -1.05
N ALA A 56 13.84 -3.86 -0.94
CA ALA A 56 14.58 -4.96 -1.53
C ALA A 56 14.69 -6.14 -0.55
N LEU A 57 14.23 -7.31 -0.99
CA LEU A 57 14.37 -8.59 -0.28
C LEU A 57 15.37 -9.47 -1.01
N CYS A 58 16.24 -10.12 -0.24
CA CYS A 58 17.31 -10.99 -0.72
C CYS A 58 17.05 -12.44 -0.27
N PHE A 59 17.17 -13.37 -1.20
CA PHE A 59 16.94 -14.80 -0.97
C PHE A 59 18.06 -15.65 -1.55
N ALA A 60 18.24 -16.86 -1.04
CA ALA A 60 19.03 -17.87 -1.73
C ALA A 60 18.42 -18.17 -3.11
N ALA A 61 19.26 -18.61 -4.05
CA ALA A 61 18.84 -18.91 -5.42
C ALA A 61 17.62 -19.85 -5.48
N GLY A 62 16.58 -19.44 -6.23
CA GLY A 62 15.32 -20.15 -6.38
C GLY A 62 14.28 -19.88 -5.29
N ILE A 63 14.70 -19.41 -4.10
CA ILE A 63 13.79 -19.11 -3.00
C ILE A 63 12.98 -17.83 -3.28
N GLY A 64 13.55 -16.83 -3.98
CA GLY A 64 12.85 -15.63 -4.38
C GLY A 64 11.64 -15.90 -5.29
N LYS A 65 11.80 -16.84 -6.24
CA LYS A 65 10.70 -17.33 -7.08
C LYS A 65 9.62 -18.02 -6.24
N GLN A 66 10.05 -18.90 -5.33
CA GLN A 66 9.13 -19.61 -4.43
C GLN A 66 8.35 -18.63 -3.54
N PHE A 67 9.03 -17.63 -2.98
CA PHE A 67 8.39 -16.60 -2.18
C PHE A 67 7.34 -15.80 -2.97
N ARG A 68 7.64 -15.42 -4.20
CA ARG A 68 6.67 -14.78 -5.10
C ARG A 68 5.42 -15.63 -5.30
N ASP A 69 5.60 -16.91 -5.55
CA ASP A 69 4.51 -17.84 -5.82
C ASP A 69 3.69 -18.10 -4.54
N ASP A 70 4.33 -18.30 -3.39
CA ASP A 70 3.69 -18.42 -2.08
C ASP A 70 2.89 -17.15 -1.70
N MET A 71 3.42 -15.96 -1.98
CA MET A 71 2.71 -14.71 -1.74
C MET A 71 1.47 -14.57 -2.65
N SER A 72 1.57 -15.01 -3.90
CA SER A 72 0.43 -15.01 -4.81
C SER A 72 -0.69 -15.94 -4.33
N GLU A 73 -0.34 -17.12 -3.80
CA GLU A 73 -1.29 -18.03 -3.17
C GLU A 73 -1.87 -17.46 -1.89
N LEU A 74 -1.02 -16.91 -1.00
CA LEU A 74 -1.45 -16.26 0.24
C LEU A 74 -2.49 -15.18 -0.02
N VAL A 75 -2.26 -14.29 -0.97
CA VAL A 75 -3.18 -13.21 -1.32
C VAL A 75 -4.57 -13.73 -1.70
N GLN A 76 -4.64 -14.82 -2.48
CA GLN A 76 -5.92 -15.45 -2.84
C GLN A 76 -6.63 -16.04 -1.61
N ILE A 77 -5.85 -16.67 -0.73
CA ILE A 77 -6.38 -17.21 0.54
C ILE A 77 -6.91 -16.07 1.41
N LEU A 78 -6.14 -14.98 1.58
CA LEU A 78 -6.56 -13.83 2.38
C LEU A 78 -7.89 -13.27 1.87
N LYS A 79 -8.03 -13.05 0.55
CA LYS A 79 -9.28 -12.56 -0.06
C LYS A 79 -10.44 -13.51 0.26
N THR A 80 -10.27 -14.81 0.02
CA THR A 80 -11.33 -15.81 0.21
C THR A 80 -11.75 -15.96 1.67
N GLU A 81 -10.77 -16.07 2.59
CA GLU A 81 -11.07 -16.31 4.00
C GLU A 81 -11.64 -15.06 4.70
N LEU A 82 -11.20 -13.85 4.32
CA LEU A 82 -11.81 -12.62 4.82
C LEU A 82 -13.26 -12.51 4.34
N GLN A 83 -13.53 -12.64 3.04
CA GLN A 83 -14.89 -12.59 2.51
C GLN A 83 -15.81 -13.61 3.20
N LYS A 84 -15.32 -14.84 3.40
CA LYS A 84 -16.08 -15.89 4.08
C LYS A 84 -16.33 -15.55 5.55
N ALA A 85 -15.31 -15.08 6.28
CA ALA A 85 -15.45 -14.77 7.72
C ALA A 85 -16.47 -13.68 7.98
N PHE A 86 -16.47 -12.62 7.16
CA PHE A 86 -17.37 -11.47 7.31
C PHE A 86 -18.79 -11.69 6.77
N ARG A 87 -18.99 -12.71 5.92
CA ARG A 87 -20.35 -13.13 5.47
C ARG A 87 -21.01 -14.17 6.41
N THR A 88 -20.39 -14.50 7.55
CA THR A 88 -20.98 -15.48 8.49
C THR A 88 -22.12 -14.86 9.29
N GLU A 89 -23.18 -15.67 9.50
CA GLU A 89 -24.31 -15.29 10.34
C GLU A 89 -23.89 -14.92 11.79
N ASP A 90 -22.82 -15.55 12.28
CA ASP A 90 -22.30 -15.30 13.63
C ASP A 90 -21.67 -13.91 13.74
N TYR A 91 -20.93 -13.47 12.75
CA TYR A 91 -20.38 -12.11 12.67
C TYR A 91 -21.50 -11.08 12.61
N GLU A 92 -22.47 -11.26 11.70
CA GLU A 92 -23.60 -10.34 11.52
C GLU A 92 -24.44 -10.22 12.80
N LYS A 93 -24.68 -11.33 13.48
CA LYS A 93 -25.37 -11.33 14.79
C LYS A 93 -24.59 -10.55 15.85
N LYS A 94 -23.28 -10.77 15.96
CA LYS A 94 -22.44 -10.06 16.92
C LYS A 94 -22.38 -8.56 16.63
N LYS A 95 -22.20 -8.17 15.38
CA LYS A 95 -22.17 -6.77 14.93
C LYS A 95 -23.50 -6.07 15.22
N THR A 96 -24.62 -6.70 14.83
CA THR A 96 -25.96 -6.17 15.08
C THR A 96 -26.25 -6.04 16.60
N GLN A 97 -25.87 -7.03 17.40
CA GLN A 97 -26.04 -6.98 18.85
C GLN A 97 -25.21 -5.85 19.48
N LEU A 98 -23.98 -5.67 19.00
CA LEU A 98 -23.10 -4.61 19.45
C LEU A 98 -23.71 -3.24 19.12
N LEU A 99 -24.11 -3.00 17.88
CA LEU A 99 -24.71 -1.74 17.43
C LEU A 99 -25.98 -1.43 18.20
N ARG A 100 -26.88 -2.40 18.38
CA ARG A 100 -28.11 -2.21 19.19
C ARG A 100 -27.83 -1.79 20.62
N SER A 101 -26.76 -2.28 21.23
CA SER A 101 -26.38 -1.88 22.59
C SER A 101 -25.98 -0.41 22.70
N PHE A 102 -25.36 0.12 21.66
CA PHE A 102 -25.00 1.52 21.57
C PHE A 102 -26.18 2.40 21.15
N ASP A 103 -27.02 1.94 20.22
CA ASP A 103 -28.27 2.62 19.87
C ASP A 103 -29.15 2.83 21.09
N GLY A 104 -29.34 1.79 21.95
CA GLY A 104 -30.08 1.94 23.16
C GLY A 104 -29.53 2.98 24.15
N LYS A 105 -28.19 3.10 24.26
CA LYS A 105 -27.56 4.14 25.08
C LYS A 105 -27.80 5.53 24.48
N ARG A 106 -27.67 5.65 23.15
CA ARG A 106 -27.92 6.91 22.44
C ARG A 106 -29.36 7.36 22.59
N ASP A 107 -30.32 6.43 22.45
CA ASP A 107 -31.77 6.71 22.64
C ASP A 107 -32.05 7.20 24.04
N GLN A 108 -31.44 6.61 25.09
CA GLN A 108 -31.55 7.07 26.46
C GLN A 108 -31.09 8.52 26.62
N LEU A 109 -29.94 8.90 26.06
CA LEU A 109 -29.47 10.29 26.12
C LEU A 109 -30.35 11.26 25.32
N MET A 110 -30.96 10.78 24.23
CA MET A 110 -31.94 11.57 23.47
C MET A 110 -33.23 11.77 24.25
N ASP A 111 -33.69 10.77 24.99
CA ASP A 111 -34.84 10.88 25.87
C ASP A 111 -34.53 11.85 27.04
N GLU A 112 -33.38 11.72 27.70
CA GLU A 112 -32.92 12.66 28.73
C GLU A 112 -32.86 14.11 28.22
N MET A 113 -32.42 14.30 26.98
CA MET A 113 -32.36 15.61 26.31
C MET A 113 -33.78 16.15 26.10
N SER A 114 -34.72 15.29 25.70
CA SER A 114 -36.12 15.65 25.49
C SER A 114 -36.81 16.01 26.80
N GLU A 115 -36.54 15.25 27.86
CA GLU A 115 -37.05 15.57 29.22
C GLU A 115 -36.46 16.87 29.77
N ALA A 116 -35.16 17.07 29.60
CA ALA A 116 -34.48 18.31 30.02
C ALA A 116 -35.03 19.54 29.29
N ALA A 117 -35.33 19.43 28.00
CA ALA A 117 -35.97 20.50 27.23
C ALA A 117 -37.41 20.75 27.67
N ALA A 118 -38.20 19.70 27.86
CA ALA A 118 -39.59 19.79 28.30
C ALA A 118 -39.73 20.43 29.70
N ALA A 119 -38.79 20.18 30.61
CA ALA A 119 -38.77 20.79 31.95
C ALA A 119 -38.56 22.33 31.89
N HIS A 120 -38.17 22.88 30.77
CA HIS A 120 -37.97 24.32 30.52
C HIS A 120 -38.89 24.89 29.43
N ASP A 121 -40.00 24.18 29.12
CA ASP A 121 -41.00 24.52 28.11
C ASP A 121 -40.42 24.59 26.68
N PHE A 122 -39.52 23.61 26.33
CA PHE A 122 -39.04 23.41 24.99
C PHE A 122 -39.34 22.00 24.49
N GLN A 123 -39.61 21.86 23.20
CA GLN A 123 -39.71 20.59 22.50
C GLN A 123 -38.49 20.37 21.61
N VAL A 124 -37.94 19.16 21.69
CA VAL A 124 -36.82 18.75 20.80
C VAL A 124 -37.36 18.26 19.47
N LYS A 125 -36.85 18.77 18.39
CA LYS A 125 -37.12 18.33 17.02
C LYS A 125 -35.84 17.89 16.33
N SER A 126 -35.74 16.59 16.05
CA SER A 126 -34.63 16.06 15.26
C SER A 126 -34.96 16.10 13.77
N THR A 127 -34.04 16.63 12.96
CA THR A 127 -34.12 16.67 11.50
C THR A 127 -32.80 16.22 10.89
N ASN A 128 -32.78 15.96 9.58
CA ASN A 128 -31.53 15.62 8.87
C ASN A 128 -30.44 16.68 8.94
N SER A 129 -30.82 17.95 9.24
CA SER A 129 -29.87 19.06 9.38
C SER A 129 -29.44 19.33 10.83
N GLY A 130 -30.00 18.64 11.82
CA GLY A 130 -29.64 18.78 13.23
C GLY A 130 -30.79 18.68 14.19
N ILE A 131 -30.50 18.95 15.46
CA ILE A 131 -31.44 18.97 16.56
C ILE A 131 -31.80 20.43 16.87
N TYR A 132 -33.10 20.71 16.89
CA TYR A 132 -33.65 22.05 17.14
C TYR A 132 -34.51 22.02 18.41
N PHE A 133 -34.46 23.10 19.19
CA PHE A 133 -35.24 23.32 20.37
C PHE A 133 -36.32 24.35 20.08
N MET A 134 -37.58 23.95 20.07
CA MET A 134 -38.71 24.80 19.78
C MET A 134 -39.40 25.19 21.10
N PRO A 135 -39.58 26.50 21.40
CA PRO A 135 -40.28 26.92 22.61
C PRO A 135 -41.76 26.51 22.57
N VAL A 136 -42.28 26.17 23.72
CA VAL A 136 -43.69 25.81 23.94
C VAL A 136 -44.36 26.90 24.79
N VAL A 137 -45.36 27.57 24.23
CA VAL A 137 -46.16 28.61 24.94
C VAL A 137 -47.61 28.15 24.91
N ASP A 138 -48.27 28.17 26.07
CA ASP A 138 -49.65 27.72 26.26
C ASP A 138 -49.94 26.33 25.69
N GLY A 139 -48.93 25.42 25.79
CA GLY A 139 -49.05 24.01 25.33
C GLY A 139 -48.83 23.82 23.80
N ASN A 140 -48.53 24.86 23.07
CA ASN A 140 -48.28 24.77 21.62
C ASN A 140 -46.80 25.16 21.31
N THR A 141 -46.17 24.45 20.38
CA THR A 141 -44.87 24.86 19.80
C THR A 141 -45.08 26.09 18.96
N ILE A 142 -44.23 27.10 19.16
CA ILE A 142 -44.23 28.33 18.38
C ILE A 142 -43.12 28.34 17.35
N ASP A 143 -43.42 28.85 16.16
CA ASP A 143 -42.44 29.12 15.11
C ASP A 143 -41.81 30.53 15.24
N GLU A 144 -40.94 30.87 14.35
CA GLU A 144 -40.19 32.14 14.36
C GLU A 144 -41.12 33.37 14.22
N GLU A 145 -42.20 33.24 13.41
CA GLU A 145 -43.17 34.33 13.21
C GLU A 145 -44.00 34.56 14.48
N ALA A 146 -44.43 33.47 15.13
CA ALA A 146 -45.16 33.52 16.38
C ALA A 146 -44.29 34.01 17.54
N TYR A 147 -43.00 33.66 17.56
CA TYR A 147 -42.05 34.14 18.55
C TYR A 147 -41.83 35.68 18.42
N ASP A 148 -41.70 36.20 17.20
CA ASP A 148 -41.53 37.63 16.96
C ASP A 148 -42.75 38.46 17.39
N ALA A 149 -43.91 37.92 17.40
CA ALA A 149 -45.15 38.55 17.83
C ALA A 149 -45.34 38.61 19.36
N LEU A 150 -44.47 37.93 20.17
CA LEU A 150 -44.57 37.93 21.63
C LEU A 150 -44.15 39.22 22.28
N PRO A 151 -44.70 39.56 23.49
CA PRO A 151 -44.21 40.68 24.31
C PRO A 151 -42.74 40.50 24.73
N GLU A 152 -42.00 41.57 24.92
CA GLU A 152 -40.57 41.57 25.26
C GLU A 152 -40.28 40.80 26.60
N ASP A 153 -41.12 40.95 27.61
CA ASP A 153 -40.99 40.23 28.89
C ASP A 153 -41.07 38.73 28.74
N VAL A 154 -41.89 38.25 27.80
CA VAL A 154 -42.04 36.79 27.49
C VAL A 154 -40.81 36.31 26.69
N LYS A 155 -40.32 37.14 25.74
CA LYS A 155 -39.10 36.80 24.98
C LYS A 155 -37.87 36.67 25.89
N ASP A 156 -37.67 37.61 26.81
CA ASP A 156 -36.60 37.57 27.81
C ASP A 156 -36.67 36.30 28.70
N ALA A 157 -37.88 35.87 29.06
CA ALA A 157 -38.05 34.64 29.81
C ALA A 157 -37.74 33.36 29.03
N ILE A 158 -38.11 33.35 27.74
CA ILE A 158 -37.78 32.25 26.83
C ILE A 158 -36.29 32.20 26.58
N GLU A 159 -35.62 33.32 26.37
CA GLU A 159 -34.18 33.41 26.12
C GLU A 159 -33.36 32.84 27.28
N LYS A 160 -33.67 33.25 28.52
CA LYS A 160 -33.01 32.69 29.72
C LYS A 160 -33.21 31.19 29.88
N LYS A 161 -34.39 30.65 29.54
CA LYS A 161 -34.65 29.21 29.56
C LYS A 161 -33.89 28.51 28.42
N SER A 162 -33.82 29.15 27.24
CA SER A 162 -33.06 28.68 26.08
C SER A 162 -31.58 28.48 26.40
N GLU A 163 -30.95 29.43 27.09
CA GLU A 163 -29.54 29.30 27.50
C GLU A 163 -29.33 28.06 28.37
N ILE A 164 -30.22 27.80 29.34
CA ILE A 164 -30.11 26.61 30.20
C ILE A 164 -30.28 25.30 29.40
N VAL A 165 -31.27 25.29 28.48
CA VAL A 165 -31.50 24.11 27.60
C VAL A 165 -30.31 23.90 26.68
N GLN A 166 -29.75 24.94 26.08
CA GLN A 166 -28.59 24.84 25.20
C GLN A 166 -27.34 24.34 25.94
N GLU A 167 -27.11 24.79 27.17
CA GLU A 167 -25.98 24.28 27.97
C GLU A 167 -26.10 22.80 28.29
N LYS A 168 -27.28 22.33 28.73
CA LYS A 168 -27.58 20.92 28.99
C LYS A 168 -27.49 20.09 27.72
N ALA A 169 -28.08 20.58 26.60
CA ALA A 169 -28.01 19.92 25.32
C ALA A 169 -26.58 19.77 24.79
N ALA A 170 -25.75 20.80 24.98
CA ALA A 170 -24.34 20.75 24.58
C ALA A 170 -23.54 19.71 25.38
N ALA A 171 -23.90 19.44 26.64
CA ALA A 171 -23.30 18.38 27.43
C ALA A 171 -23.73 17.00 26.90
N LEU A 172 -25.04 16.75 26.78
CA LEU A 172 -25.58 15.47 26.27
C LEU A 172 -25.12 15.17 24.84
N MET A 173 -25.00 16.19 23.98
CA MET A 173 -24.44 16.02 22.63
C MET A 173 -22.94 15.67 22.62
N ARG A 174 -22.19 15.99 23.66
CA ARG A 174 -20.81 15.51 23.82
C ARG A 174 -20.82 14.02 24.17
N ASP A 175 -21.70 13.63 25.08
CA ASP A 175 -21.83 12.23 25.53
C ASP A 175 -22.30 11.33 24.38
N ILE A 176 -23.25 11.78 23.55
CA ILE A 176 -23.68 11.09 22.32
C ILE A 176 -22.50 10.88 21.37
N ARG A 177 -21.69 11.93 21.12
CA ARG A 177 -20.50 11.79 20.26
C ARG A 177 -19.45 10.84 20.82
N GLU A 178 -19.36 10.74 22.15
CA GLU A 178 -18.47 9.77 22.80
C GLU A 178 -18.98 8.34 22.60
N ILE A 179 -20.28 8.10 22.76
CA ILE A 179 -20.92 6.81 22.46
C ILE A 179 -20.72 6.41 21.00
N ASP A 180 -20.90 7.33 20.05
CA ASP A 180 -20.69 7.06 18.63
C ASP A 180 -19.22 6.71 18.32
N ARG A 181 -18.29 7.32 19.04
CA ARG A 181 -16.86 7.00 18.93
C ARG A 181 -16.54 5.61 19.51
N GLU A 182 -17.08 5.31 20.71
CA GLU A 182 -16.92 4.01 21.34
C GLU A 182 -17.51 2.90 20.48
N SER A 183 -18.70 3.14 19.91
CA SER A 183 -19.36 2.20 18.99
C SER A 183 -18.46 1.85 17.82
N ARG A 184 -17.89 2.85 17.13
CA ARG A 184 -16.95 2.63 16.02
C ARG A 184 -15.73 1.85 16.45
N GLN A 185 -15.12 2.20 17.57
CA GLN A 185 -13.95 1.50 18.08
C GLN A 185 -14.28 0.03 18.44
N CYS A 186 -15.45 -0.24 18.99
CA CYS A 186 -15.86 -1.61 19.30
C CYS A 186 -16.13 -2.45 18.04
N VAL A 187 -16.68 -1.84 16.97
CA VAL A 187 -16.84 -2.50 15.68
C VAL A 187 -15.49 -2.80 15.06
N GLU A 188 -14.58 -1.83 15.00
CA GLU A 188 -13.20 -2.01 14.52
C GLU A 188 -12.46 -3.14 15.27
N GLN A 189 -12.63 -3.21 16.61
CA GLN A 189 -12.03 -4.30 17.39
C GLN A 189 -12.66 -5.67 17.09
N LEU A 190 -13.98 -5.72 16.81
CA LEU A 190 -14.65 -6.94 16.40
C LEU A 190 -14.12 -7.39 15.04
N ASP A 191 -14.03 -6.47 14.09
CA ASP A 191 -13.53 -6.72 12.73
C ASP A 191 -12.07 -7.22 12.76
N TYR A 192 -11.22 -6.56 13.54
CA TYR A 192 -9.84 -6.99 13.74
C TYR A 192 -9.75 -8.41 14.31
N LYS A 193 -10.56 -8.75 15.32
CA LYS A 193 -10.55 -10.10 15.92
C LYS A 193 -11.03 -11.17 14.95
N VAL A 194 -12.07 -10.89 14.19
CA VAL A 194 -12.61 -11.82 13.19
C VAL A 194 -11.63 -12.01 12.05
N GLY A 195 -11.06 -10.91 11.54
CA GLY A 195 -10.01 -10.94 10.51
C GLY A 195 -8.78 -11.70 10.96
N MET A 196 -8.26 -11.40 12.16
CA MET A 196 -7.09 -12.09 12.72
C MET A 196 -7.32 -13.60 12.89
N PHE A 197 -8.51 -14.00 13.30
CA PHE A 197 -8.87 -15.42 13.37
C PHE A 197 -8.90 -16.08 11.99
N ALA A 198 -9.41 -15.36 10.99
CA ALA A 198 -9.52 -15.88 9.62
C ALA A 198 -8.17 -16.05 8.94
N ILE A 199 -7.28 -15.06 9.03
CA ILE A 199 -6.05 -15.02 8.23
C ILE A 199 -4.75 -15.25 9.01
N GLY A 200 -4.75 -15.09 10.33
CA GLY A 200 -3.52 -15.11 11.13
C GLY A 200 -2.72 -16.40 11.00
N HIS A 201 -3.38 -17.55 10.97
CA HIS A 201 -2.70 -18.83 10.85
C HIS A 201 -2.09 -19.06 9.46
N HIS A 202 -2.67 -18.52 8.38
CA HIS A 202 -2.12 -18.60 7.02
C HIS A 202 -0.83 -17.77 6.90
N ILE A 203 -0.85 -16.55 7.46
CA ILE A 203 0.33 -15.68 7.47
C ILE A 203 1.43 -16.30 8.35
N ALA A 204 1.08 -16.83 9.53
CA ALA A 204 2.03 -17.50 10.42
C ALA A 204 2.72 -18.71 9.74
N ALA A 205 2.00 -19.48 8.94
CA ALA A 205 2.59 -20.59 8.19
C ALA A 205 3.65 -20.13 7.16
N VAL A 206 3.40 -19.00 6.48
CA VAL A 206 4.40 -18.41 5.56
C VAL A 206 5.56 -17.81 6.36
N GLN A 207 5.30 -17.15 7.49
CA GLN A 207 6.37 -16.63 8.35
C GLN A 207 7.29 -17.73 8.88
N GLU A 208 6.74 -18.88 9.29
CA GLU A 208 7.53 -20.05 9.72
C GLU A 208 8.43 -20.57 8.59
N LYS A 209 7.90 -20.63 7.36
CA LYS A 209 8.67 -21.05 6.18
C LYS A 209 9.86 -20.14 5.88
N TYR A 210 9.72 -18.83 6.12
CA TYR A 210 10.73 -17.81 5.83
C TYR A 210 11.38 -17.20 7.08
N GLN A 211 11.34 -17.88 8.22
CA GLN A 211 11.82 -17.38 9.51
C GLN A 211 13.32 -16.98 9.53
N GLU A 212 14.13 -17.56 8.65
CA GLU A 212 15.56 -17.23 8.51
C GLU A 212 15.78 -15.83 7.86
N TYR A 213 14.75 -15.25 7.24
CA TYR A 213 14.79 -13.96 6.54
C TYR A 213 14.08 -12.88 7.36
N GLU A 214 14.78 -12.21 8.25
CA GLU A 214 14.19 -11.21 9.18
C GLU A 214 13.39 -10.12 8.44
N LYS A 215 13.91 -9.59 7.30
CA LYS A 215 13.19 -8.59 6.48
C LYS A 215 11.88 -9.13 5.92
N VAL A 216 11.83 -10.41 5.57
CA VAL A 216 10.63 -11.07 5.04
C VAL A 216 9.57 -11.22 6.12
N VAL A 217 9.98 -11.65 7.33
CA VAL A 217 9.08 -11.74 8.49
C VAL A 217 8.51 -10.37 8.84
N ALA A 218 9.34 -9.32 8.84
CA ALA A 218 8.88 -7.95 9.07
C ALA A 218 7.88 -7.48 7.98
N TYR A 219 8.14 -7.81 6.72
CA TYR A 219 7.22 -7.52 5.61
C TYR A 219 5.88 -8.25 5.78
N LEU A 220 5.88 -9.55 6.13
CA LEU A 220 4.67 -10.34 6.36
C LEU A 220 3.84 -9.81 7.55
N ASN A 221 4.47 -9.30 8.60
CA ASN A 221 3.78 -8.60 9.68
C ASN A 221 3.07 -7.34 9.15
N ALA A 222 3.75 -6.55 8.34
CA ALA A 222 3.14 -5.34 7.75
C ALA A 222 2.00 -5.68 6.78
N VAL A 223 2.10 -6.77 6.01
CA VAL A 223 1.00 -7.32 5.19
C VAL A 223 -0.20 -7.69 6.07
N GLN A 224 0.04 -8.33 7.21
CA GLN A 224 -1.03 -8.71 8.14
C GLN A 224 -1.74 -7.50 8.73
N GLU A 225 -0.98 -6.51 9.21
CA GLU A 225 -1.53 -5.27 9.75
C GLU A 225 -2.35 -4.52 8.72
N ASP A 226 -1.79 -4.30 7.52
CA ASP A 226 -2.49 -3.58 6.45
C ASP A 226 -3.76 -4.31 5.98
N ALA A 227 -3.74 -5.64 5.87
CA ALA A 227 -4.91 -6.43 5.51
C ALA A 227 -6.02 -6.35 6.58
N LEU A 228 -5.65 -6.25 7.87
CA LEU A 228 -6.61 -6.12 8.97
C LEU A 228 -7.12 -4.69 9.16
N GLU A 229 -6.34 -3.68 8.79
CA GLU A 229 -6.78 -2.28 8.81
C GLU A 229 -7.71 -1.94 7.63
N ASN A 230 -7.52 -2.63 6.48
CA ASN A 230 -8.27 -2.37 5.25
C ASN A 230 -9.20 -3.53 4.86
N ILE A 231 -9.85 -4.17 5.84
CA ILE A 231 -10.74 -5.32 5.63
C ILE A 231 -11.86 -5.01 4.63
N SER A 232 -12.43 -3.80 4.67
CA SER A 232 -13.48 -3.35 3.75
C SER A 232 -13.08 -3.50 2.28
N GLU A 233 -11.81 -3.25 1.95
CA GLU A 233 -11.30 -3.37 0.57
C GLU A 233 -11.34 -4.81 0.04
N PHE A 234 -11.38 -5.81 0.92
CA PHE A 234 -11.49 -7.23 0.54
C PHE A 234 -12.94 -7.73 0.41
N ILE A 235 -13.90 -7.03 1.02
CA ILE A 235 -15.29 -7.48 1.13
C ILE A 235 -16.16 -6.90 0.00
N ASP A 236 -15.89 -5.66 -0.45
CA ASP A 236 -16.78 -4.87 -1.32
C ASP A 236 -16.79 -5.27 -2.81
N ASP A 237 -16.04 -6.30 -3.24
CA ASP A 237 -15.76 -6.55 -4.66
C ASP A 237 -16.86 -7.25 -5.50
N GLU A 238 -18.04 -7.64 -4.98
CA GLU A 238 -18.97 -8.45 -5.79
C GLU A 238 -20.49 -8.15 -5.72
N ASP A 239 -20.99 -7.27 -4.85
CA ASP A 239 -22.46 -7.15 -4.65
C ASP A 239 -23.10 -5.80 -4.99
N ASP A 240 -22.40 -4.83 -5.57
CA ASP A 240 -23.04 -3.60 -6.08
C ASP A 240 -23.63 -3.80 -7.49
N SER A 241 -24.46 -4.85 -7.66
CA SER A 241 -25.37 -5.01 -8.79
C SER A 241 -26.75 -4.38 -8.53
N GLU A 242 -26.85 -3.38 -7.65
CA GLU A 242 -28.01 -2.50 -7.65
C GLU A 242 -27.72 -1.28 -8.53
N GLU A 243 -28.58 -1.10 -9.53
CA GLU A 243 -28.68 0.01 -10.44
C GLU A 243 -28.58 1.38 -9.76
N SER A 244 -27.39 1.77 -9.37
CA SER A 244 -27.16 3.14 -8.92
C SER A 244 -27.13 4.03 -10.16
N LEU A 245 -27.76 5.20 -10.08
CA LEU A 245 -27.77 6.25 -11.11
C LEU A 245 -26.35 6.61 -11.64
N ALA A 246 -25.28 6.13 -11.00
CA ALA A 246 -23.89 6.19 -11.43
C ALA A 246 -23.60 5.37 -12.70
N SER A 247 -24.42 4.34 -13.01
CA SER A 247 -24.28 3.55 -14.25
C SER A 247 -24.66 4.33 -15.52
N LEU A 248 -25.36 5.47 -15.37
CA LEU A 248 -25.79 6.33 -16.49
C LEU A 248 -24.74 7.39 -16.88
N LEU A 249 -23.64 7.51 -16.15
CA LEU A 249 -22.53 8.42 -16.46
C LEU A 249 -21.21 7.66 -16.61
N PRO A 250 -20.96 6.97 -17.75
CA PRO A 250 -19.74 6.15 -17.94
C PRO A 250 -18.44 6.94 -17.91
N MET A 251 -18.48 8.27 -17.84
CA MET A 251 -17.30 9.13 -17.83
C MET A 251 -16.81 9.52 -16.41
N LEU A 252 -17.60 9.28 -15.35
CA LEU A 252 -17.25 9.72 -13.99
C LEU A 252 -16.88 8.58 -13.04
N SER A 253 -17.10 7.31 -13.40
CA SER A 253 -16.94 6.16 -12.51
C SER A 253 -15.95 5.08 -12.97
N LYS A 254 -14.97 5.41 -13.84
CA LYS A 254 -13.84 4.51 -14.11
C LYS A 254 -12.56 4.97 -13.40
N LYS A 255 -12.56 5.05 -12.07
CA LYS A 255 -11.45 4.43 -11.35
C LYS A 255 -11.65 2.92 -11.58
N GLN A 256 -10.79 2.30 -12.38
CA GLN A 256 -10.64 0.85 -12.27
C GLN A 256 -10.40 0.60 -10.79
N PRO A 257 -11.08 -0.36 -10.14
CA PRO A 257 -10.76 -0.73 -8.78
C PRO A 257 -9.26 -1.03 -8.80
N GLU A 258 -8.47 -0.15 -8.15
CA GLU A 258 -7.06 -0.41 -7.95
C GLU A 258 -7.02 -1.79 -7.32
N ASP A 259 -6.36 -2.75 -7.98
CA ASP A 259 -6.28 -4.10 -7.45
C ASP A 259 -5.67 -4.02 -6.04
N VAL A 260 -6.54 -4.00 -5.04
CA VAL A 260 -6.17 -3.87 -3.62
C VAL A 260 -5.06 -4.85 -3.26
N THR A 261 -5.04 -5.98 -3.95
CA THR A 261 -4.06 -7.04 -3.74
C THR A 261 -2.71 -6.73 -4.37
N LEU A 262 -2.59 -5.69 -5.22
CA LEU A 262 -1.34 -5.32 -5.88
C LEU A 262 -0.21 -5.07 -4.86
N LYS A 263 -0.52 -4.39 -3.75
CA LYS A 263 0.44 -4.07 -2.69
C LYS A 263 1.04 -5.28 -1.97
N TYR A 264 0.44 -6.47 -2.10
CA TYR A 264 0.95 -7.72 -1.52
C TYR A 264 1.70 -8.60 -2.52
N LYS A 265 1.77 -8.22 -3.80
CA LYS A 265 2.51 -8.96 -4.83
C LYS A 265 4.01 -8.78 -4.64
N VAL A 266 4.78 -9.66 -5.27
CA VAL A 266 6.25 -9.64 -5.22
C VAL A 266 6.81 -9.47 -6.63
N ASN A 267 7.63 -8.45 -6.83
CA ASN A 267 8.33 -8.22 -8.09
C ASN A 267 9.71 -8.87 -8.05
N LEU A 268 9.88 -9.98 -8.75
CA LEU A 268 11.14 -10.72 -8.86
C LEU A 268 12.07 -10.04 -9.88
N ILE A 269 13.14 -9.43 -9.39
CA ILE A 269 14.08 -8.62 -10.19
C ILE A 269 15.23 -9.46 -10.74
N ALA A 270 15.78 -10.36 -9.92
CA ALA A 270 16.83 -11.28 -10.31
C ALA A 270 16.43 -12.70 -9.88
N ASP A 271 16.23 -13.57 -10.86
CA ASP A 271 15.87 -14.99 -10.69
C ASP A 271 17.08 -15.86 -11.08
N ASN A 272 17.64 -16.53 -10.10
CA ASN A 272 18.76 -17.45 -10.28
C ASN A 272 18.36 -18.91 -10.10
N SER A 273 17.05 -19.23 -10.14
CA SER A 273 16.53 -20.58 -9.93
C SER A 273 17.08 -21.63 -10.91
N GLU A 274 17.37 -21.21 -12.14
CA GLU A 274 17.89 -22.11 -13.21
C GLU A 274 19.40 -21.90 -13.46
N THR A 275 20.03 -20.94 -12.76
CA THR A 275 21.42 -20.59 -12.96
C THR A 275 22.35 -21.62 -12.31
N LYS A 276 23.35 -22.07 -13.07
CA LYS A 276 24.38 -23.02 -12.58
C LYS A 276 25.70 -22.29 -12.45
N GLY A 277 26.13 -22.02 -11.20
CA GLY A 277 27.30 -21.18 -10.93
C GLY A 277 26.99 -19.69 -11.07
N ALA A 278 28.00 -18.85 -11.29
CA ALA A 278 27.82 -17.41 -11.47
C ALA A 278 27.25 -17.09 -12.87
N PRO A 279 26.39 -16.05 -13.02
CA PRO A 279 25.89 -15.65 -14.34
C PRO A 279 26.98 -15.01 -15.21
N VAL A 280 26.97 -15.30 -16.52
CA VAL A 280 27.84 -14.67 -17.51
C VAL A 280 26.98 -14.05 -18.59
N ILE A 281 26.89 -12.72 -18.56
CA ILE A 281 26.05 -11.96 -19.48
C ILE A 281 26.92 -11.18 -20.47
N VAL A 282 26.67 -11.37 -21.77
CA VAL A 282 27.26 -10.58 -22.84
C VAL A 282 26.21 -9.64 -23.41
N ASN A 283 26.49 -8.36 -23.44
CA ASN A 283 25.55 -7.39 -24.00
C ASN A 283 26.26 -6.45 -24.97
N PHE A 284 25.62 -6.19 -26.13
CA PHE A 284 26.11 -5.36 -27.22
C PHE A 284 25.41 -4.00 -27.31
N ASN A 285 24.48 -3.72 -26.42
CA ASN A 285 23.78 -2.44 -26.33
C ASN A 285 23.66 -1.98 -24.87
N PRO A 286 24.77 -1.60 -24.21
CA PRO A 286 24.81 -1.22 -22.81
C PRO A 286 24.35 0.23 -22.60
N THR A 287 23.08 0.51 -22.90
CA THR A 287 22.47 1.81 -22.56
C THR A 287 22.30 1.95 -21.05
N TYR A 288 22.08 3.17 -20.55
CA TYR A 288 21.83 3.42 -19.13
C TYR A 288 20.70 2.54 -18.59
N TYR A 289 19.53 2.53 -19.26
CA TYR A 289 18.38 1.76 -18.85
C TYR A 289 18.61 0.24 -18.91
N ASN A 290 19.32 -0.23 -19.94
CA ASN A 290 19.69 -1.63 -20.02
C ASN A 290 20.63 -2.04 -18.87
N LEU A 291 21.54 -1.17 -18.45
CA LEU A 291 22.49 -1.46 -17.37
C LEU A 291 21.83 -1.42 -15.99
N VAL A 292 21.16 -0.32 -15.68
CA VAL A 292 20.62 -0.04 -14.34
C VAL A 292 19.21 -0.62 -14.16
N GLY A 293 18.43 -0.67 -15.25
CA GLY A 293 16.99 -0.95 -15.21
C GLY A 293 16.19 0.33 -15.32
N GLU A 294 14.89 0.18 -15.30
CA GLU A 294 13.95 1.29 -15.45
C GLU A 294 12.65 1.04 -14.64
N VAL A 295 11.93 2.11 -14.42
CA VAL A 295 10.56 2.09 -13.91
C VAL A 295 9.65 2.44 -15.10
N GLU A 296 8.76 1.52 -15.46
CA GLU A 296 7.75 1.73 -16.48
C GLU A 296 6.59 2.58 -15.93
N TYR A 297 5.93 3.33 -16.81
CA TYR A 297 4.79 4.18 -16.45
C TYR A 297 3.62 3.86 -17.35
N ASP A 298 2.43 3.81 -16.77
CA ASP A 298 1.17 3.82 -17.51
C ASP A 298 0.71 5.26 -17.71
N ASN A 299 0.02 5.48 -18.80
CA ASN A 299 -0.62 6.76 -19.07
C ASN A 299 -2.14 6.59 -18.96
N GLU A 300 -2.68 7.03 -17.82
CA GLU A 300 -4.12 7.02 -17.55
C GLU A 300 -4.67 8.43 -17.71
N PHE A 301 -5.40 8.67 -18.81
CA PHE A 301 -6.03 9.97 -19.11
C PHE A 301 -5.08 11.18 -19.02
N GLY A 302 -3.82 10.99 -19.41
CA GLY A 302 -2.79 12.05 -19.35
C GLY A 302 -2.01 12.14 -18.03
N ASN A 303 -2.39 11.37 -17.02
CA ASN A 303 -1.62 11.21 -15.79
C ASN A 303 -0.70 9.99 -15.93
N LEU A 304 0.58 10.17 -15.58
CA LEU A 304 1.53 9.08 -15.52
C LEU A 304 1.43 8.43 -14.13
N THR A 305 1.10 7.15 -14.11
CA THR A 305 1.03 6.31 -12.91
C THR A 305 2.09 5.24 -12.95
N THR A 306 2.58 4.81 -11.81
CA THR A 306 3.53 3.70 -11.69
C THR A 306 3.39 3.03 -10.33
N ASP A 307 3.80 1.79 -10.27
CA ASP A 307 3.86 0.99 -9.06
C ASP A 307 5.15 0.16 -9.00
N PHE A 308 5.42 -0.48 -7.87
CA PHE A 308 6.65 -1.25 -7.68
C PHE A 308 6.73 -2.52 -8.56
N MET A 309 5.62 -3.02 -9.10
CA MET A 309 5.61 -4.14 -10.05
C MET A 309 6.14 -3.75 -11.43
N LYS A 310 6.18 -2.43 -11.72
CA LYS A 310 6.69 -1.87 -12.98
C LYS A 310 8.19 -1.59 -12.96
N ILE A 311 8.87 -1.93 -11.87
CA ILE A 311 10.32 -1.88 -11.79
C ILE A 311 10.91 -3.04 -12.58
N LYS A 312 11.76 -2.76 -13.56
CA LYS A 312 12.47 -3.74 -14.38
C LYS A 312 13.96 -3.72 -14.08
N GLY A 313 14.49 -4.86 -13.63
CA GLY A 313 15.91 -5.02 -13.34
C GLY A 313 16.77 -4.96 -14.61
N GLY A 314 17.87 -4.19 -14.55
CA GLY A 314 18.87 -4.11 -15.63
C GLY A 314 19.92 -5.21 -15.57
N LEU A 315 20.93 -5.05 -16.44
CA LEU A 315 22.05 -6.00 -16.59
C LEU A 315 22.87 -6.14 -15.29
N PHE A 316 23.00 -5.06 -14.51
CA PHE A 316 23.70 -5.12 -13.22
C PHE A 316 22.99 -6.05 -12.25
N HIS A 317 21.65 -6.07 -12.23
CA HIS A 317 20.89 -7.00 -11.41
C HIS A 317 21.04 -8.44 -11.88
N LYS A 318 20.94 -8.66 -13.20
CA LYS A 318 21.03 -10.00 -13.81
C LYS A 318 22.44 -10.59 -13.75
N ALA A 319 23.47 -9.74 -13.77
CA ALA A 319 24.88 -10.17 -13.70
C ALA A 319 25.44 -10.11 -12.27
N ASN A 320 24.64 -9.75 -11.28
CA ASN A 320 25.08 -9.57 -9.90
C ASN A 320 25.65 -10.88 -9.35
N GLY A 321 26.85 -10.83 -8.78
CA GLY A 321 27.59 -12.01 -8.34
C GLY A 321 28.23 -12.83 -9.48
N GLY A 322 28.28 -12.26 -10.69
CA GLY A 322 28.85 -12.92 -11.87
C GLY A 322 29.63 -11.97 -12.77
N TYR A 323 29.49 -12.15 -14.08
CA TYR A 323 30.29 -11.46 -15.10
C TYR A 323 29.41 -10.73 -16.11
N LEU A 324 29.62 -9.43 -16.26
CA LEU A 324 29.04 -8.62 -17.33
C LEU A 324 30.13 -8.28 -18.35
N ILE A 325 29.97 -8.75 -19.59
CA ILE A 325 30.89 -8.52 -20.72
C ILE A 325 30.23 -7.53 -21.66
N VAL A 326 30.86 -6.38 -21.84
CA VAL A 326 30.37 -5.30 -22.68
C VAL A 326 31.51 -4.74 -23.57
N GLN A 327 31.15 -4.11 -24.68
CA GLN A 327 32.12 -3.43 -25.51
C GLN A 327 32.43 -2.05 -24.92
N ALA A 328 33.73 -1.78 -24.71
CA ALA A 328 34.17 -0.51 -24.14
C ALA A 328 33.78 0.70 -25.01
N GLN A 329 33.79 0.55 -26.33
CA GLN A 329 33.40 1.60 -27.26
C GLN A 329 31.90 2.00 -27.03
N ASP A 330 31.02 1.05 -26.88
CA ASP A 330 29.58 1.32 -26.71
C ASP A 330 29.30 2.05 -25.40
N ILE A 331 29.98 1.63 -24.31
CA ILE A 331 29.84 2.30 -23.00
C ILE A 331 30.44 3.73 -23.06
N LEU A 332 31.61 3.89 -23.63
CA LEU A 332 32.32 5.18 -23.68
C LEU A 332 31.63 6.19 -24.64
N SER A 333 30.88 5.69 -25.62
CA SER A 333 30.06 6.53 -26.51
C SER A 333 28.79 7.05 -25.83
N ALA A 334 28.37 6.44 -24.72
CA ALA A 334 27.18 6.80 -23.95
C ALA A 334 27.58 7.31 -22.55
N PRO A 335 27.76 8.62 -22.35
CA PRO A 335 28.27 9.19 -21.09
C PRO A 335 27.51 8.76 -19.88
N GLN A 336 26.17 8.66 -19.97
CA GLN A 336 25.28 8.21 -18.88
C GLN A 336 25.52 6.75 -18.51
N ALA A 337 25.74 5.87 -19.49
CA ALA A 337 26.07 4.47 -19.26
C ALA A 337 27.45 4.33 -18.58
N TRP A 338 28.42 5.11 -19.00
CA TRP A 338 29.74 5.15 -18.37
C TRP A 338 29.69 5.63 -16.92
N ASP A 339 28.92 6.69 -16.65
CA ASP A 339 28.72 7.19 -15.28
C ASP A 339 27.99 6.18 -14.39
N ALA A 340 27.01 5.42 -14.92
CA ALA A 340 26.36 4.34 -14.20
C ALA A 340 27.34 3.23 -13.81
N VAL A 341 28.19 2.77 -14.76
CA VAL A 341 29.22 1.76 -14.50
C VAL A 341 30.16 2.23 -13.39
N ARG A 342 30.70 3.47 -13.51
CA ARG A 342 31.60 4.05 -12.52
C ARG A 342 30.96 4.14 -11.14
N ARG A 343 29.67 4.54 -11.07
CA ARG A 343 28.92 4.67 -9.83
C ARG A 343 28.79 3.31 -9.15
N VAL A 344 28.28 2.29 -9.84
CA VAL A 344 28.10 0.95 -9.30
C VAL A 344 29.44 0.35 -8.82
N ILE A 345 30.53 0.49 -9.61
CA ILE A 345 31.86 0.02 -9.19
C ILE A 345 32.34 0.74 -7.93
N LYS A 346 32.05 2.03 -7.78
CA LYS A 346 32.50 2.86 -6.64
C LYS A 346 31.66 2.64 -5.39
N THR A 347 30.33 2.67 -5.53
CA THR A 347 29.39 2.57 -4.38
C THR A 347 29.15 1.14 -3.94
N LYS A 348 29.35 0.16 -4.83
CA LYS A 348 28.99 -1.24 -4.64
C LYS A 348 27.46 -1.43 -4.46
N GLU A 349 26.69 -0.57 -5.07
CA GLU A 349 25.24 -0.58 -5.03
C GLU A 349 24.68 -0.30 -6.42
N ILE A 350 23.61 -1.03 -6.75
CA ILE A 350 22.80 -0.78 -7.94
C ILE A 350 21.65 0.11 -7.49
N ASN A 351 21.72 1.38 -7.87
CA ASN A 351 20.70 2.36 -7.53
C ASN A 351 19.96 2.77 -8.81
N MET A 352 18.64 2.64 -8.79
CA MET A 352 17.75 2.97 -9.90
C MET A 352 17.29 4.43 -9.83
N ASP A 353 18.23 5.37 -9.65
CA ASP A 353 17.93 6.81 -9.71
C ASP A 353 17.30 7.15 -11.05
N ALA A 354 16.17 7.83 -11.03
CA ALA A 354 15.52 8.26 -12.27
C ALA A 354 16.39 9.26 -13.01
N LEU A 355 16.94 8.85 -14.16
CA LEU A 355 17.70 9.75 -15.05
C LEU A 355 16.88 10.99 -15.43
N ARG A 356 15.56 10.87 -15.45
CA ARG A 356 14.60 11.96 -15.71
C ARG A 356 14.66 13.07 -14.66
N GLU A 357 14.90 12.75 -13.38
CA GLU A 357 15.13 13.77 -12.34
C GLU A 357 16.41 14.58 -12.61
N GLN A 358 17.46 13.91 -13.10
CA GLN A 358 18.74 14.56 -13.43
C GLN A 358 18.65 15.46 -14.65
N LEU A 359 17.70 15.20 -15.57
CA LEU A 359 17.50 15.98 -16.79
C LEU A 359 16.46 17.11 -16.63
N GLY A 360 15.89 17.31 -15.43
CA GLY A 360 14.93 18.40 -15.16
C GLY A 360 13.58 18.24 -15.86
N ALA A 361 13.23 17.03 -16.33
CA ALA A 361 11.94 16.77 -16.91
C ALA A 361 10.84 16.74 -15.81
N VAL A 362 9.71 17.35 -16.09
CA VAL A 362 8.54 17.45 -15.18
C VAL A 362 8.07 16.05 -14.79
N VAL A 363 7.90 15.83 -13.51
CA VAL A 363 7.99 14.58 -12.82
C VAL A 363 6.59 13.98 -12.60
N ALA A 364 6.38 12.82 -13.18
CA ALA A 364 5.45 11.83 -12.65
C ALA A 364 5.91 11.36 -11.25
N PRO A 365 5.04 10.79 -10.41
CA PRO A 365 5.45 10.24 -9.12
C PRO A 365 6.58 9.23 -9.32
N THR A 366 7.78 9.57 -8.84
CA THR A 366 8.99 8.77 -9.03
C THR A 366 9.13 7.80 -7.87
N LEU A 367 9.30 6.51 -8.19
CA LEU A 367 9.73 5.52 -7.21
C LEU A 367 11.24 5.60 -6.98
N LYS A 368 11.65 5.43 -5.73
CA LYS A 368 13.05 5.32 -5.29
C LYS A 368 13.26 3.98 -4.61
N PRO A 369 13.43 2.89 -5.39
CA PRO A 369 13.62 1.56 -4.81
C PRO A 369 14.86 1.51 -3.92
N GLU A 370 14.82 0.69 -2.87
CA GLU A 370 15.99 0.42 -2.02
C GLU A 370 17.13 -0.11 -2.89
N PRO A 371 18.38 0.43 -2.76
CA PRO A 371 19.51 -0.03 -3.56
C PRO A 371 19.83 -1.50 -3.31
N ILE A 372 20.19 -2.23 -4.37
CA ILE A 372 20.63 -3.62 -4.29
C ILE A 372 22.17 -3.66 -4.28
N PRO A 373 22.81 -4.36 -3.31
CA PRO A 373 24.25 -4.52 -3.28
C PRO A 373 24.79 -5.15 -4.56
N ALA A 374 25.89 -4.60 -5.12
CA ALA A 374 26.59 -5.14 -6.27
C ALA A 374 27.84 -5.90 -5.83
N ASN A 375 27.87 -7.20 -6.13
CA ASN A 375 28.95 -8.12 -5.80
C ASN A 375 29.83 -8.44 -7.00
#